data_0969ac5af1b7d952e2d360cf3bd2f95f
#
_entry.id   0969ac5af1b7d952e2d360cf3bd2f95f
#
_cell.length_a   1.000
_cell.length_b   1.000
_cell.length_c   1.000
_cell.angle_alpha   90.00
_cell.angle_beta   90.00
_cell.angle_gamma   90.00
#
_symmetry.space_group_name_H-M   'P 1'
#
loop_
_entity.id
_entity.type
_entity.pdbx_description
1 polymer ?
#
loop_
_entity_poly.entity_id
_entity_poly.type
_entity_poly.pdbx_seq_one_letter_code
_entity_poly.pdbx_strand_id
1 'polypeptide(L)'
;MKNWFNYKGTISGKTYLFRGLVVGLPLIIITEVLTGVNYYAGAIFYFLLLFALFSFRYKRMSAVFKDKIDTGKKLFYVTVAIDLIIALYYLIDVESGLSEDFSYVDLGEIPISIFILYMLFKNSGIEEHNG
;
A
#
# COMPACT_ATOMS: atom_id res chain seq x y z
N MET A 1 15.16 -11.31 -3.27
CA MET A 1 13.77 -11.11 -3.72
C MET A 1 12.78 -12.20 -3.31
N LYS A 2 13.24 -13.40 -3.01
CA LYS A 2 12.34 -14.53 -2.65
C LYS A 2 11.33 -14.20 -1.54
N ASN A 3 11.71 -13.36 -0.56
CA ASN A 3 10.87 -13.06 0.60
C ASN A 3 10.12 -11.73 0.51
N TRP A 4 10.22 -11.01 -0.60
CA TRP A 4 9.66 -9.67 -0.68
C TRP A 4 8.14 -9.66 -0.60
N PHE A 5 7.49 -10.62 -1.24
CA PHE A 5 6.02 -10.61 -1.40
C PHE A 5 5.29 -11.57 -0.45
N ASN A 6 5.98 -12.23 0.46
CA ASN A 6 5.33 -13.00 1.50
C ASN A 6 5.00 -12.13 2.72
N TYR A 7 4.23 -12.67 3.64
CA TYR A 7 3.80 -11.96 4.86
C TYR A 7 4.59 -12.41 6.10
N LYS A 8 5.85 -12.80 5.91
CA LYS A 8 6.70 -13.29 6.99
C LYS A 8 7.83 -12.32 7.28
N GLY A 9 8.15 -12.18 8.56
CA GLY A 9 9.27 -11.37 9.00
C GLY A 9 8.94 -9.88 9.13
N THR A 10 9.97 -9.10 9.36
CA THR A 10 9.87 -7.66 9.57
C THR A 10 10.85 -6.93 8.67
N ILE A 11 10.56 -5.67 8.37
CA ILE A 11 11.47 -4.79 7.62
C ILE A 11 11.60 -3.44 8.31
N SER A 12 12.76 -2.80 8.10
CA SER A 12 12.99 -1.45 8.62
C SER A 12 12.21 -0.40 7.82
N GLY A 13 12.11 0.82 8.38
CA GLY A 13 11.49 1.92 7.66
C GLY A 13 12.21 2.26 6.35
N LYS A 14 13.54 2.19 6.35
CA LYS A 14 14.34 2.40 5.13
C LYS A 14 14.06 1.33 4.09
N THR A 15 14.00 0.07 4.49
CA THR A 15 13.68 -1.05 3.60
C THR A 15 12.26 -0.94 3.07
N TYR A 16 11.32 -0.55 3.92
CA TYR A 16 9.94 -0.32 3.52
C TYR A 16 9.85 0.77 2.43
N LEU A 17 10.49 1.89 2.65
CA LEU A 17 10.54 2.97 1.66
C LEU A 17 11.23 2.52 0.37
N PHE A 18 12.39 1.89 0.49
CA PHE A 18 13.16 1.42 -0.66
C PHE A 18 12.36 0.43 -1.52
N ARG A 19 11.78 -0.61 -0.91
CA ARG A 19 10.97 -1.59 -1.64
C ARG A 19 9.72 -0.94 -2.25
N GLY A 20 9.08 -0.05 -1.51
CA GLY A 20 7.93 0.70 -2.01
C GLY A 20 8.26 1.51 -3.26
N LEU A 21 9.43 2.15 -3.30
CA LEU A 21 9.88 2.91 -4.47
C LEU A 21 10.29 1.99 -5.62
N VAL A 22 11.08 0.95 -5.34
CA VAL A 22 11.61 0.05 -6.38
C VAL A 22 10.49 -0.74 -7.06
N VAL A 23 9.48 -1.15 -6.32
CA VAL A 23 8.34 -1.90 -6.87
C VAL A 23 7.22 -0.95 -7.30
N GLY A 24 6.92 0.05 -6.47
CA GLY A 24 5.80 0.95 -6.68
C GLY A 24 5.95 1.85 -7.90
N LEU A 25 7.09 2.50 -8.07
CA LEU A 25 7.29 3.44 -9.18
C LEU A 25 7.16 2.78 -10.56
N PRO A 26 7.85 1.64 -10.83
CA PRO A 26 7.67 0.97 -12.14
C PRO A 26 6.23 0.52 -12.36
N LEU A 27 5.57 -0.03 -11.34
CA LEU A 27 4.19 -0.51 -11.47
C LEU A 27 3.20 0.63 -11.65
N ILE A 28 3.42 1.78 -11.00
CA ILE A 28 2.59 2.97 -11.20
C ILE A 28 2.72 3.46 -12.64
N ILE A 29 3.95 3.54 -13.17
CA ILE A 29 4.18 3.96 -14.55
C ILE A 29 3.49 3.01 -15.53
N ILE A 30 3.62 1.70 -15.33
CA ILE A 30 2.96 0.70 -16.17
C ILE A 30 1.44 0.83 -16.07
N THR A 31 0.90 1.05 -14.88
CA THR A 31 -0.53 1.25 -14.66
C THR A 31 -1.04 2.47 -15.44
N GLU A 32 -0.33 3.58 -15.40
CA GLU A 32 -0.70 4.79 -16.14
C GLU A 32 -0.70 4.55 -17.65
N VAL A 33 0.33 3.89 -18.16
CA VAL A 33 0.43 3.57 -19.60
C VAL A 33 -0.71 2.64 -20.02
N LEU A 34 -0.97 1.59 -19.26
CA LEU A 34 -2.06 0.64 -19.55
C LEU A 34 -3.42 1.30 -19.47
N THR A 35 -3.65 2.18 -18.51
CA THR A 35 -4.91 2.92 -18.38
C THR A 35 -5.18 3.77 -19.62
N GLY A 36 -4.14 4.37 -20.19
CA GLY A 36 -4.25 5.14 -21.43
C GLY A 36 -4.60 4.29 -22.65
N VAL A 37 -4.24 2.99 -22.66
CA VAL A 37 -4.56 2.07 -23.74
C VAL A 37 -5.91 1.39 -23.52
N ASN A 38 -6.14 0.88 -22.30
CA ASN A 38 -7.38 0.20 -21.92
C ASN A 38 -7.57 0.38 -20.42
N TYR A 39 -8.67 1.02 -20.04
CA TYR A 39 -8.96 1.33 -18.65
C TYR A 39 -8.97 0.08 -17.76
N TYR A 40 -9.61 -1.00 -18.23
CA TYR A 40 -9.72 -2.22 -17.43
C TYR A 40 -8.37 -2.91 -17.25
N ALA A 41 -7.50 -2.86 -18.25
CA ALA A 41 -6.13 -3.38 -18.12
C ALA A 41 -5.36 -2.60 -17.03
N GLY A 42 -5.48 -1.29 -17.02
CA GLY A 42 -4.89 -0.45 -15.99
C GLY A 42 -5.45 -0.75 -14.60
N ALA A 43 -6.76 -0.97 -14.49
CA ALA A 43 -7.40 -1.31 -13.22
C ALA A 43 -6.91 -2.64 -12.66
N ILE A 44 -6.78 -3.67 -13.50
CA ILE A 44 -6.25 -4.98 -13.10
C ILE A 44 -4.81 -4.82 -12.60
N PHE A 45 -4.00 -4.07 -13.32
CA PHE A 45 -2.61 -3.83 -12.93
C PHE A 45 -2.50 -3.06 -11.61
N TYR A 46 -3.42 -2.13 -11.38
CA TYR A 46 -3.51 -1.40 -10.11
C TYR A 46 -3.78 -2.33 -8.92
N PHE A 47 -4.68 -3.30 -9.08
CA PHE A 47 -4.91 -4.32 -8.05
C PHE A 47 -3.63 -5.13 -7.77
N LEU A 48 -2.89 -5.53 -8.81
CA LEU A 48 -1.61 -6.23 -8.63
C LEU A 48 -0.61 -5.37 -7.86
N LEU A 49 -0.54 -4.09 -8.16
CA LEU A 49 0.29 -3.13 -7.43
C LEU A 49 -0.09 -3.10 -5.94
N LEU A 50 -1.37 -3.02 -5.62
CA LEU A 50 -1.82 -3.02 -4.23
C LEU A 50 -1.39 -4.29 -3.49
N PHE A 51 -1.58 -5.46 -4.09
CA PHE A 51 -1.18 -6.72 -3.45
C PHE A 51 0.33 -6.78 -3.19
N ALA A 52 1.13 -6.28 -4.12
CA ALA A 52 2.58 -6.21 -3.93
C ALA A 52 2.94 -5.30 -2.75
N LEU A 53 2.33 -4.13 -2.68
CA LEU A 53 2.61 -3.16 -1.62
C LEU A 53 2.07 -3.59 -0.25
N PHE A 54 0.98 -4.36 -0.21
CA PHE A 54 0.41 -4.86 1.05
C PHE A 54 1.40 -5.75 1.80
N SER A 55 2.19 -6.57 1.10
CA SER A 55 3.18 -7.42 1.76
C SER A 55 4.23 -6.59 2.49
N PHE A 56 4.69 -5.51 1.89
CA PHE A 56 5.66 -4.61 2.52
C PHE A 56 5.06 -3.88 3.71
N ARG A 57 3.83 -3.41 3.56
CA ARG A 57 3.08 -2.75 4.63
C ARG A 57 2.89 -3.68 5.83
N TYR A 58 2.52 -4.92 5.58
CA TYR A 58 2.33 -5.92 6.64
C TYR A 58 3.63 -6.21 7.40
N LYS A 59 4.73 -6.40 6.69
CA LYS A 59 6.03 -6.64 7.31
C LYS A 59 6.49 -5.45 8.16
N ARG A 60 6.27 -4.25 7.65
CA ARG A 60 6.61 -3.05 8.42
C ARG A 60 5.68 -2.89 9.63
N MET A 61 4.40 -3.15 9.48
CA MET A 61 3.45 -3.15 10.59
C MET A 61 3.88 -4.15 11.66
N SER A 62 4.29 -5.35 11.27
CA SER A 62 4.75 -6.37 12.21
C SER A 62 5.98 -5.91 12.99
N ALA A 63 6.83 -5.08 12.40
CA ALA A 63 7.99 -4.51 13.10
C ALA A 63 7.56 -3.42 14.10
N VAL A 64 6.75 -2.48 13.65
CA VAL A 64 6.35 -1.30 14.44
C VAL A 64 5.42 -1.70 15.61
N PHE A 65 4.52 -2.63 15.37
CA PHE A 65 3.52 -3.08 16.35
C PHE A 65 3.86 -4.45 16.96
N LYS A 66 5.14 -4.81 17.04
CA LYS A 66 5.58 -6.12 17.57
C LYS A 66 5.02 -6.41 18.97
N ASP A 67 4.90 -5.40 19.83
CA ASP A 67 4.39 -5.52 21.19
C ASP A 67 2.86 -5.40 21.27
N LYS A 68 2.23 -4.94 20.21
CA LYS A 68 0.78 -4.73 20.10
C LYS A 68 0.29 -5.24 18.74
N ILE A 69 0.66 -6.48 18.41
CA ILE A 69 0.42 -7.02 17.07
C ILE A 69 -1.06 -7.04 16.69
N ASP A 70 -1.96 -7.28 17.63
CA ASP A 70 -3.40 -7.28 17.37
C ASP A 70 -3.90 -5.90 16.93
N THR A 71 -3.41 -4.85 17.57
CA THR A 71 -3.71 -3.46 17.19
C THR A 71 -3.16 -3.16 15.79
N GLY A 72 -1.92 -3.57 15.53
CA GLY A 72 -1.28 -3.39 14.22
C GLY A 72 -2.05 -4.10 13.11
N LYS A 73 -2.48 -5.34 13.34
CA LYS A 73 -3.28 -6.10 12.37
C LYS A 73 -4.61 -5.42 12.08
N LYS A 74 -5.30 -4.92 13.09
CA LYS A 74 -6.56 -4.18 12.90
C LYS A 74 -6.35 -2.95 12.02
N LEU A 75 -5.32 -2.15 12.33
CA LEU A 75 -4.99 -0.97 11.54
C LEU A 75 -4.61 -1.34 10.11
N PHE A 76 -3.83 -2.40 9.93
CA PHE A 76 -3.47 -2.91 8.61
C PHE A 76 -4.70 -3.30 7.80
N TYR A 77 -5.61 -4.09 8.38
CA TYR A 77 -6.83 -4.51 7.69
C TYR A 77 -7.74 -3.34 7.36
N VAL A 78 -7.83 -2.33 8.23
CA VAL A 78 -8.60 -1.11 7.93
C VAL A 78 -8.01 -0.40 6.71
N THR A 79 -6.69 -0.24 6.66
CA THR A 79 -6.05 0.42 5.50
C THR A 79 -6.21 -0.39 4.22
N VAL A 80 -6.13 -1.72 4.29
CA VAL A 80 -6.37 -2.61 3.14
C VAL A 80 -7.81 -2.47 2.65
N ALA A 81 -8.78 -2.46 3.56
CA ALA A 81 -10.19 -2.30 3.21
C ALA A 81 -10.43 -0.96 2.51
N ILE A 82 -9.85 0.13 3.02
CA ILE A 82 -9.97 1.45 2.40
C ILE A 82 -9.34 1.45 1.01
N ASP A 83 -8.14 0.88 0.85
CA ASP A 83 -7.47 0.78 -0.46
C ASP A 83 -8.31 0.00 -1.47
N LEU A 84 -8.91 -1.13 -1.04
CA LEU A 84 -9.74 -1.94 -1.93
C LEU A 84 -11.04 -1.22 -2.30
N ILE A 85 -11.66 -0.50 -1.36
CA ILE A 85 -12.85 0.31 -1.65
C ILE A 85 -12.52 1.40 -2.65
N ILE A 86 -11.40 2.09 -2.48
CA ILE A 86 -10.94 3.11 -3.43
C ILE A 86 -10.71 2.50 -4.81
N ALA A 87 -10.05 1.34 -4.87
CA ALA A 87 -9.79 0.65 -6.14
C ALA A 87 -11.09 0.24 -6.84
N LEU A 88 -12.07 -0.26 -6.10
CA LEU A 88 -13.39 -0.60 -6.64
C LEU A 88 -14.13 0.65 -7.12
N TYR A 89 -14.04 1.75 -6.39
CA TYR A 89 -14.64 3.02 -6.79
C TYR A 89 -14.07 3.50 -8.12
N TYR A 90 -12.76 3.44 -8.32
CA TYR A 90 -12.12 3.76 -9.60
C TYR A 90 -12.60 2.84 -10.73
N LEU A 91 -12.79 1.56 -10.43
CA LEU A 91 -13.23 0.59 -11.44
C LEU A 91 -14.67 0.84 -11.89
N ILE A 92 -15.56 1.24 -10.98
CA ILE A 92 -16.98 1.47 -11.25
C ILE A 92 -17.19 2.81 -11.93
N ASP A 93 -16.50 3.85 -11.50
CA ASP A 93 -16.68 5.22 -11.93
C ASP A 93 -15.65 5.62 -12.99
N VAL A 94 -15.71 4.91 -14.12
CA VAL A 94 -14.76 5.09 -15.24
C VAL A 94 -14.92 6.45 -15.91
N GLU A 95 -16.16 6.93 -16.04
CA GLU A 95 -16.47 8.10 -16.86
C GLU A 95 -16.36 9.43 -16.13
N SER A 96 -16.76 9.51 -14.86
CA SER A 96 -16.71 10.77 -14.14
C SER A 96 -15.29 11.13 -13.72
N GLY A 97 -14.40 10.19 -13.78
CA GLY A 97 -13.05 10.39 -13.28
C GLY A 97 -13.12 10.83 -11.82
N LEU A 98 -12.27 10.35 -10.98
CA LEU A 98 -12.17 10.90 -9.64
C LEU A 98 -11.62 12.30 -9.78
N SER A 99 -12.57 13.17 -9.97
CA SER A 99 -12.32 14.45 -10.51
C SER A 99 -11.48 15.34 -9.62
N GLU A 100 -11.08 16.30 -10.20
CA GLU A 100 -10.45 17.55 -9.86
C GLU A 100 -10.79 18.10 -8.46
N ASP A 101 -11.98 17.81 -7.91
CA ASP A 101 -12.42 18.32 -6.61
C ASP A 101 -12.13 17.33 -5.47
N PHE A 102 -12.06 17.86 -4.24
CA PHE A 102 -11.94 17.06 -3.04
C PHE A 102 -13.04 16.00 -2.99
N SER A 103 -12.66 14.72 -2.92
CA SER A 103 -13.58 13.61 -3.02
C SER A 103 -13.49 12.69 -1.79
N TYR A 104 -14.40 11.72 -1.71
CA TYR A 104 -14.34 10.68 -0.69
C TYR A 104 -13.05 9.84 -0.77
N VAL A 105 -12.42 9.78 -1.95
CA VAL A 105 -11.12 9.14 -2.12
C VAL A 105 -10.05 9.88 -1.33
N ASP A 106 -10.02 11.20 -1.41
CA ASP A 106 -9.07 12.02 -0.65
C ASP A 106 -9.25 11.82 0.85
N LEU A 107 -10.49 11.72 1.32
CA LEU A 107 -10.79 11.42 2.72
C LEU A 107 -10.24 10.04 3.14
N GLY A 108 -10.36 9.03 2.28
CA GLY A 108 -9.85 7.70 2.57
C GLY A 108 -8.32 7.63 2.55
N GLU A 109 -7.68 8.42 1.69
CA GLU A 109 -6.23 8.44 1.58
C GLU A 109 -5.53 9.12 2.77
N ILE A 110 -6.20 10.03 3.47
CA ILE A 110 -5.63 10.71 4.63
C ILE A 110 -5.23 9.74 5.75
N PRO A 111 -6.11 8.87 6.27
CA PRO A 111 -5.71 7.92 7.31
C PRO A 111 -4.67 6.92 6.84
N ILE A 112 -4.72 6.48 5.58
CA ILE A 112 -3.70 5.59 5.01
C ILE A 112 -2.34 6.27 5.00
N SER A 113 -2.28 7.52 4.55
CA SER A 113 -1.04 8.30 4.50
C SER A 113 -0.45 8.51 5.88
N ILE A 114 -1.28 8.82 6.88
CA ILE A 114 -0.86 8.98 8.27
C ILE A 114 -0.26 7.68 8.79
N PHE A 115 -0.93 6.55 8.53
CA PHE A 115 -0.46 5.24 8.96
C PHE A 115 0.88 4.88 8.32
N ILE A 116 1.02 5.13 7.02
CA ILE A 116 2.27 4.87 6.28
C ILE A 116 3.41 5.73 6.82
N LEU A 117 3.17 7.03 7.02
CA LEU A 117 4.17 7.94 7.58
C LEU A 117 4.59 7.53 8.99
N TYR A 118 3.63 7.15 9.82
CA TYR A 118 3.92 6.64 11.15
C TYR A 118 4.85 5.43 11.09
N MET A 119 4.53 4.47 10.22
CA MET A 119 5.35 3.26 10.06
C MET A 119 6.74 3.53 9.48
N LEU A 120 6.86 4.53 8.60
CA LEU A 120 8.15 4.90 8.02
C LEU A 120 9.13 5.43 9.07
N PHE A 121 8.65 6.27 9.97
CA PHE A 121 9.52 7.02 10.90
C PHE A 121 9.57 6.45 12.30
N LYS A 122 8.64 5.56 12.67
CA LYS A 122 8.66 4.93 13.99
C LYS A 122 9.83 3.96 14.13
N ASN A 123 10.63 4.13 15.17
CA ASN A 123 11.66 3.17 15.50
C ASN A 123 11.01 1.90 16.06
N SER A 124 11.24 0.76 15.40
CA SER A 124 10.69 -0.52 15.85
C SER A 124 11.45 -1.13 17.03
N GLY A 125 12.68 -0.70 17.26
CA GLY A 125 13.57 -1.30 18.27
C GLY A 125 14.13 -2.65 17.84
N ILE A 126 13.88 -3.09 16.63
CA ILE A 126 14.43 -4.34 16.09
C ILE A 126 15.76 -4.04 15.42
N GLU A 127 16.83 -4.72 15.85
CA GLU A 127 18.17 -4.53 15.29
C GLU A 127 18.35 -5.26 13.97
N GLU A 128 17.86 -6.51 13.89
CA GLU A 128 17.93 -7.30 12.66
C GLU A 128 16.53 -7.62 12.15
N HIS A 129 16.32 -7.33 10.88
CA HIS A 129 15.07 -7.64 10.18
C HIS A 129 15.26 -8.80 9.22
N ASN A 130 14.30 -9.70 9.19
CA ASN A 130 14.37 -10.95 8.42
C ASN A 130 13.33 -11.06 7.31
N GLY A 131 12.66 -9.98 7.00
CA GLY A 131 11.61 -9.93 5.96
C GLY A 131 12.08 -9.45 4.55
#